data_33d1eb6edc70ca8709969e1753f2aaba
#
_entry.id   33d1eb6edc70ca8709969e1753f2aaba
#
_cell.length_a   1.000
_cell.length_b   1.000
_cell.length_c   1.000
_cell.angle_alpha   90.00
_cell.angle_beta   90.00
_cell.angle_gamma   90.00
#
_symmetry.space_group_name_H-M   'P 1'
#
loop_
_entity.id
_entity.type
_entity.pdbx_description
1 polymer ?
#
loop_
_entity_poly.entity_id
_entity_poly.type
_entity_poly.pdbx_seq_one_letter_code
_entity_poly.pdbx_strand_id
1 'polypeptide(L)'
;MFNKSLYNHPWEITLMGVFNAATESDVAALELEKVSKKLPTAFERDDKFFANIKKRDADVISNRQMRVPIELRPGGSFQYFNADGGDLGRGGAPYFDKAVLNCVFVSQNIEYTKLNQWATDDSRKAIISSVRRYTATALDELRRQLDSQMMQAGNGVVGVVSVVATSGGVDTYDLGTDGFGARLVRYGQTIQVFDTTLATLRGSGVITFWDVENKQIKVTPAIAGAVAGDKLVVNGITSPTSLPAILGVPYHHSNASTGTWLGFSRSTTPEIRSNRVNAASAALSLPLPRLAINKIGNRVGIDENTRLTAWTHPAQAQAYEEIGQLVSIINKEPREQSLNMYFNDNMQLAGAPLRRSFNWDKTRIDFVNDGVWGRAEILPIGFYTTDGRKIFEIRGASGGVATADIFYMVAGLQTYVSNPAATAYIDTLAVPSGY
;
A
#
# COMPACT_ATOMS: atom_id res chain seq x y z
N MET A 1 -19.61 -19.89 53.12
CA MET A 1 -18.48 -18.99 52.89
C MET A 1 -17.53 -19.69 51.94
N PHE A 2 -17.61 -19.43 50.66
CA PHE A 2 -16.72 -19.96 49.64
C PHE A 2 -15.75 -18.87 49.22
N ASN A 3 -14.48 -19.10 49.52
CA ASN A 3 -13.37 -18.22 49.22
C ASN A 3 -12.94 -18.46 47.75
N LYS A 4 -13.26 -17.52 46.84
CA LYS A 4 -12.74 -17.53 45.46
C LYS A 4 -11.33 -16.92 45.48
N SER A 5 -10.33 -17.77 45.47
CA SER A 5 -8.97 -17.38 45.14
C SER A 5 -8.90 -17.06 43.66
N LEU A 6 -8.72 -15.79 43.34
CA LEU A 6 -8.42 -15.28 42.01
C LEU A 6 -6.97 -15.63 41.67
N TYR A 7 -6.78 -16.48 40.72
CA TYR A 7 -5.47 -16.70 40.09
C TYR A 7 -5.14 -15.48 39.24
N ASN A 8 -4.37 -14.56 39.80
CA ASN A 8 -3.59 -13.62 39.02
C ASN A 8 -2.36 -14.35 38.48
N HIS A 9 -2.40 -14.81 37.26
CA HIS A 9 -1.17 -15.10 36.52
C HIS A 9 -0.71 -13.83 35.87
N PRO A 10 0.41 -13.24 36.30
CA PRO A 10 1.09 -12.23 35.48
C PRO A 10 1.66 -12.97 34.27
N TRP A 11 1.21 -12.58 33.07
CA TRP A 11 1.88 -12.97 31.84
C TRP A 11 3.24 -12.28 31.81
N GLU A 12 4.24 -12.92 32.38
CA GLU A 12 5.62 -12.58 32.05
C GLU A 12 5.85 -12.94 30.59
N ILE A 13 5.65 -11.96 29.71
CA ILE A 13 6.15 -12.04 28.35
C ILE A 13 7.67 -11.92 28.46
N THR A 14 8.35 -13.05 28.56
CA THR A 14 9.79 -13.11 28.41
C THR A 14 10.12 -12.64 27.00
N LEU A 15 10.68 -11.42 26.91
CA LEU A 15 11.21 -10.82 25.70
C LEU A 15 12.37 -11.68 25.16
N MET A 16 12.05 -12.72 24.42
CA MET A 16 13.01 -13.44 23.59
C MET A 16 12.77 -13.08 22.14
N GLY A 17 13.85 -12.71 21.50
CA GLY A 17 14.14 -12.48 20.10
C GLY A 17 12.96 -12.40 19.12
N VAL A 18 12.83 -11.30 18.52
CA VAL A 18 11.69 -10.73 17.81
C VAL A 18 11.26 -11.47 16.54
N PHE A 19 11.99 -12.45 16.12
CA PHE A 19 11.62 -13.41 15.08
C PHE A 19 11.81 -14.81 15.61
N ASN A 20 10.90 -15.24 16.47
CA ASN A 20 10.88 -16.63 16.86
C ASN A 20 10.27 -17.43 15.71
N ALA A 21 10.93 -18.51 15.30
CA ALA A 21 10.28 -19.60 14.63
C ALA A 21 9.01 -19.98 15.44
N ALA A 22 7.92 -20.32 14.76
CA ALA A 22 6.69 -20.72 15.43
C ALA A 22 7.04 -21.73 16.53
N THR A 23 6.68 -21.42 17.76
CA THR A 23 7.02 -22.25 18.92
C THR A 23 6.22 -23.54 18.89
N GLU A 24 6.67 -24.53 19.64
CA GLU A 24 5.94 -25.80 19.79
C GLU A 24 4.50 -25.60 20.27
N SER A 25 4.25 -24.59 21.12
CA SER A 25 2.91 -24.22 21.57
C SER A 25 2.03 -23.64 20.46
N ASP A 26 2.60 -22.87 19.55
CA ASP A 26 1.85 -22.30 18.42
C ASP A 26 1.47 -23.37 17.40
N VAL A 27 2.33 -24.36 17.22
CA VAL A 27 2.07 -25.49 16.35
C VAL A 27 1.15 -26.50 17.01
N ALA A 28 1.28 -26.74 18.31
CA ALA A 28 0.36 -27.58 19.08
C ALA A 28 -1.07 -27.01 19.10
N ALA A 29 -1.23 -25.69 19.18
CA ALA A 29 -2.53 -25.04 19.04
C ALA A 29 -3.15 -25.24 17.63
N LEU A 30 -2.33 -25.46 16.62
CA LEU A 30 -2.78 -25.79 15.25
C LEU A 30 -3.13 -27.28 15.06
N GLU A 31 -2.56 -28.18 15.86
CA GLU A 31 -2.68 -29.62 15.72
C GLU A 31 -3.70 -30.26 16.67
N LEU A 32 -3.77 -29.80 17.93
CA LEU A 32 -4.59 -30.40 18.99
C LEU A 32 -6.06 -30.02 18.95
N GLU A 33 -6.40 -28.87 18.43
CA GLU A 33 -7.79 -28.62 18.11
C GLU A 33 -8.11 -29.35 16.80
N LYS A 34 -9.16 -30.17 16.79
CA LYS A 34 -9.84 -30.57 15.54
C LYS A 34 -10.24 -29.29 14.84
N VAL A 35 -9.26 -28.74 14.17
CA VAL A 35 -9.35 -27.44 13.54
C VAL A 35 -10.50 -27.53 12.55
N SER A 36 -11.57 -26.83 12.86
CA SER A 36 -12.59 -26.60 11.85
C SER A 36 -11.85 -26.12 10.60
N LYS A 37 -12.22 -26.63 9.44
CA LYS A 37 -11.56 -26.37 8.15
C LYS A 37 -11.39 -24.88 7.83
N LYS A 38 -11.88 -23.99 8.70
CA LYS A 38 -11.77 -22.52 8.65
C LYS A 38 -11.37 -22.00 10.03
N LEU A 39 -10.08 -21.84 10.26
CA LEU A 39 -9.62 -21.03 11.38
C LEU A 39 -9.97 -19.56 11.11
N PRO A 40 -10.66 -18.88 12.04
CA PRO A 40 -10.85 -17.44 11.92
C PRO A 40 -9.48 -16.77 11.96
N THR A 41 -9.21 -15.89 10.99
CA THR A 41 -8.01 -15.09 10.96
C THR A 41 -8.28 -13.76 11.66
N ALA A 42 -7.49 -13.45 12.67
CA ALA A 42 -7.60 -12.19 13.40
C ALA A 42 -6.90 -11.02 12.68
N PHE A 43 -6.19 -11.29 11.59
CA PHE A 43 -5.52 -10.25 10.81
C PHE A 43 -6.31 -9.92 9.55
N GLU A 44 -6.17 -8.70 9.12
CA GLU A 44 -6.85 -8.16 7.97
C GLU A 44 -6.22 -8.59 6.66
N ARG A 45 -7.09 -8.81 5.67
CA ARG A 45 -6.75 -9.13 4.29
C ARG A 45 -7.29 -8.04 3.36
N ASP A 46 -6.59 -6.92 3.27
CA ASP A 46 -6.97 -5.83 2.36
C ASP A 46 -5.85 -5.60 1.34
N ASP A 47 -6.01 -6.19 0.17
CA ASP A 47 -5.12 -6.04 -0.99
C ASP A 47 -5.89 -5.56 -2.24
N LYS A 48 -7.00 -4.87 -2.02
CA LYS A 48 -7.98 -4.54 -3.07
C LYS A 48 -7.40 -3.73 -4.21
N PHE A 49 -6.57 -2.75 -3.92
CA PHE A 49 -5.99 -1.89 -4.95
C PHE A 49 -4.91 -2.63 -5.74
N PHE A 50 -4.03 -3.37 -5.06
CA PHE A 50 -3.00 -4.18 -5.70
C PHE A 50 -3.60 -5.23 -6.66
N ALA A 51 -4.68 -5.90 -6.22
CA ALA A 51 -5.38 -6.89 -7.03
C ALA A 51 -6.03 -6.28 -8.29
N ASN A 52 -6.43 -5.00 -8.24
CA ASN A 52 -7.05 -4.30 -9.37
C ASN A 52 -6.04 -3.90 -10.46
N ILE A 53 -4.76 -3.72 -10.11
CA ILE A 53 -3.73 -3.31 -11.07
C ILE A 53 -3.34 -4.49 -11.95
N LYS A 54 -3.56 -4.34 -13.25
CA LYS A 54 -3.25 -5.38 -14.23
C LYS A 54 -1.75 -5.48 -14.48
N LYS A 55 -1.26 -6.72 -14.60
CA LYS A 55 0.06 -6.95 -15.15
C LYS A 55 0.10 -6.53 -16.61
N ARG A 56 1.12 -5.79 -17.00
CA ARG A 56 1.38 -5.38 -18.37
C ARG A 56 2.81 -5.69 -18.75
N ASP A 57 3.03 -5.96 -20.01
CA ASP A 57 4.35 -6.22 -20.53
C ASP A 57 5.19 -4.94 -20.51
N ALA A 58 6.45 -5.09 -20.13
CA ALA A 58 7.46 -4.05 -20.18
C ALA A 58 8.77 -4.68 -20.64
N ASP A 59 9.52 -3.96 -21.47
CA ASP A 59 10.81 -4.43 -21.96
C ASP A 59 11.83 -4.44 -20.84
N VAL A 60 12.32 -5.63 -20.49
CA VAL A 60 13.39 -5.81 -19.52
C VAL A 60 14.73 -5.57 -20.23
N ILE A 61 15.44 -4.51 -19.86
CA ILE A 61 16.73 -4.16 -20.50
C ILE A 61 17.92 -4.56 -19.65
N SER A 62 17.73 -4.60 -18.32
CA SER A 62 18.74 -5.07 -17.38
C SER A 62 18.06 -5.75 -16.20
N ASN A 63 18.84 -6.39 -15.33
CA ASN A 63 18.33 -7.12 -14.16
C ASN A 63 17.50 -6.25 -13.18
N ARG A 64 17.50 -4.93 -13.34
CA ARG A 64 16.79 -4.01 -12.43
C ARG A 64 15.99 -2.94 -13.14
N GLN A 65 16.15 -2.77 -14.45
CA GLN A 65 15.49 -1.70 -15.19
C GLN A 65 14.60 -2.27 -16.28
N MET A 66 13.39 -1.75 -16.30
CA MET A 66 12.43 -1.95 -17.37
C MET A 66 12.18 -0.61 -18.06
N ARG A 67 11.86 -0.64 -19.34
CA ARG A 67 11.48 0.55 -20.08
C ARG A 67 10.11 0.39 -20.71
N VAL A 68 9.31 1.44 -20.57
CA VAL A 68 7.99 1.52 -21.19
C VAL A 68 8.01 2.70 -22.14
N PRO A 69 7.79 2.49 -23.46
CA PRO A 69 7.69 3.59 -24.40
C PRO A 69 6.41 4.39 -24.14
N ILE A 70 6.52 5.71 -24.09
CA ILE A 70 5.38 6.63 -23.88
C ILE A 70 5.45 7.69 -24.96
N GLU A 71 4.32 7.89 -25.64
CA GLU A 71 4.12 9.04 -26.52
C GLU A 71 3.66 10.24 -25.68
N LEU A 72 4.45 11.30 -25.68
CA LEU A 72 4.19 12.50 -24.90
C LEU A 72 3.47 13.59 -25.71
N ARG A 73 3.78 13.68 -26.99
CA ARG A 73 3.17 14.68 -27.90
C ARG A 73 2.97 14.10 -29.29
N PRO A 74 1.79 14.29 -29.90
CA PRO A 74 1.48 13.70 -31.19
C PRO A 74 2.25 14.32 -32.36
N GLY A 75 2.93 15.44 -32.14
CA GLY A 75 3.59 16.18 -33.25
C GLY A 75 2.61 16.78 -34.23
N GLY A 76 3.14 17.19 -35.38
CA GLY A 76 2.35 17.82 -36.45
C GLY A 76 2.14 19.31 -36.25
N SER A 77 1.58 19.93 -37.29
CA SER A 77 1.16 21.34 -37.29
C SER A 77 -0.14 21.44 -38.05
N PHE A 78 -1.17 22.01 -37.46
CA PHE A 78 -2.42 22.30 -38.14
C PHE A 78 -2.38 23.73 -38.66
N GLN A 79 -2.61 23.91 -39.97
CA GLN A 79 -2.68 25.22 -40.59
C GLN A 79 -3.68 25.23 -41.75
N TYR A 80 -4.20 26.40 -42.03
CA TYR A 80 -4.97 26.64 -43.25
C TYR A 80 -4.01 26.94 -44.38
N PHE A 81 -4.29 26.46 -45.58
CA PHE A 81 -3.54 26.76 -46.79
C PHE A 81 -4.47 27.31 -47.89
N ASN A 82 -3.92 28.08 -48.77
CA ASN A 82 -4.66 28.56 -49.94
C ASN A 82 -4.65 27.47 -51.01
N ALA A 83 -5.85 27.08 -51.49
CA ALA A 83 -6.01 26.07 -52.55
C ALA A 83 -5.30 26.44 -53.87
N ASP A 84 -5.11 27.74 -54.13
CA ASP A 84 -4.49 28.26 -55.33
C ASP A 84 -2.95 28.38 -55.23
N GLY A 85 -2.27 27.35 -54.65
CA GLY A 85 -0.82 27.28 -54.62
C GLY A 85 -0.18 27.66 -53.26
N GLY A 86 -0.95 27.59 -52.15
CA GLY A 86 -0.43 27.81 -50.80
C GLY A 86 0.49 26.68 -50.33
N ASP A 87 1.47 27.04 -49.49
CA ASP A 87 2.35 26.08 -48.83
C ASP A 87 1.57 25.25 -47.79
N LEU A 88 1.71 23.93 -47.80
CA LEU A 88 1.10 23.01 -46.86
C LEU A 88 1.77 23.04 -45.49
N GLY A 89 2.90 23.73 -45.37
CA GLY A 89 3.69 23.85 -44.16
C GLY A 89 4.45 22.57 -43.75
N ARG A 90 5.22 22.69 -42.70
CA ARG A 90 5.98 21.57 -42.12
C ARG A 90 5.51 21.33 -40.69
N GLY A 91 5.17 20.09 -40.37
CA GLY A 91 4.89 19.65 -38.99
C GLY A 91 6.13 19.15 -38.29
N GLY A 92 6.17 19.27 -36.96
CA GLY A 92 7.17 18.60 -36.13
C GLY A 92 6.90 17.11 -36.02
N ALA A 93 7.95 16.32 -35.77
CA ALA A 93 7.80 14.90 -35.48
C ALA A 93 7.07 14.66 -34.13
N PRO A 94 6.35 13.55 -33.95
CA PRO A 94 5.83 13.16 -32.64
C PRO A 94 6.98 12.91 -31.67
N TYR A 95 6.74 13.24 -30.41
CA TYR A 95 7.74 13.07 -29.36
C TYR A 95 7.46 11.79 -28.54
N PHE A 96 8.30 10.80 -28.75
CA PHE A 96 8.30 9.54 -28.01
C PHE A 96 9.52 9.50 -27.12
N ASP A 97 9.34 8.99 -25.91
CA ASP A 97 10.45 8.71 -25.01
C ASP A 97 10.15 7.48 -24.15
N LYS A 98 11.13 7.01 -23.40
CA LYS A 98 11.05 5.78 -22.62
C LYS A 98 11.03 6.09 -21.12
N ALA A 99 9.92 5.77 -20.48
CA ALA A 99 9.86 5.77 -19.02
C ALA A 99 10.77 4.69 -18.45
N VAL A 100 11.62 5.07 -17.51
CA VAL A 100 12.55 4.17 -16.83
C VAL A 100 11.93 3.71 -15.52
N LEU A 101 11.70 2.40 -15.40
CA LEU A 101 11.18 1.75 -14.20
C LEU A 101 12.29 0.98 -13.51
N ASN A 102 12.65 1.40 -12.30
CA ASN A 102 13.56 0.63 -11.45
C ASN A 102 12.76 -0.40 -10.67
N CYS A 103 13.01 -1.68 -10.92
CA CYS A 103 12.33 -2.76 -10.24
C CYS A 103 12.75 -2.85 -8.78
N VAL A 104 11.78 -3.05 -7.90
CA VAL A 104 11.97 -3.25 -6.47
C VAL A 104 11.77 -4.72 -6.14
N PHE A 105 12.70 -5.29 -5.38
CA PHE A 105 12.62 -6.65 -4.90
C PHE A 105 12.16 -6.65 -3.44
N VAL A 106 11.13 -7.40 -3.15
CA VAL A 106 10.57 -7.54 -1.81
C VAL A 106 10.55 -9.02 -1.41
N SER A 107 10.69 -9.27 -0.13
CA SER A 107 10.62 -10.62 0.43
C SER A 107 9.80 -10.64 1.71
N GLN A 108 9.05 -11.72 1.89
CA GLN A 108 8.38 -12.09 3.13
C GLN A 108 8.90 -13.45 3.55
N ASN A 109 9.41 -13.54 4.76
CA ASN A 109 9.98 -14.77 5.31
C ASN A 109 9.10 -15.29 6.45
N ILE A 110 9.06 -16.61 6.58
CA ILE A 110 8.46 -17.29 7.72
C ILE A 110 9.41 -18.39 8.19
N GLU A 111 9.65 -18.40 9.49
CA GLU A 111 10.43 -19.42 10.18
C GLU A 111 9.50 -20.36 10.93
N TYR A 112 9.83 -21.66 10.98
CA TYR A 112 9.11 -22.65 11.75
C TYR A 112 10.06 -23.70 12.31
N THR A 113 9.70 -24.28 13.47
CA THR A 113 10.54 -25.29 14.17
C THR A 113 10.34 -26.69 13.61
N LYS A 114 11.42 -27.50 13.60
CA LYS A 114 11.40 -28.91 13.18
C LYS A 114 10.89 -29.87 14.26
N LEU A 115 10.74 -29.39 15.51
CA LEU A 115 10.37 -30.24 16.64
C LEU A 115 9.10 -31.06 16.41
N ASN A 116 8.12 -30.47 15.71
CA ASN A 116 6.89 -31.16 15.36
C ASN A 116 7.05 -32.32 14.38
N GLN A 117 8.15 -32.36 13.63
CA GLN A 117 8.43 -33.51 12.74
C GLN A 117 8.74 -34.78 13.54
N TRP A 118 9.21 -34.62 14.77
CA TRP A 118 9.66 -35.73 15.64
C TRP A 118 8.58 -36.16 16.64
N ALA A 119 7.59 -35.32 16.90
CA ALA A 119 6.59 -35.54 17.95
C ALA A 119 5.35 -36.31 17.50
N THR A 120 5.12 -36.51 16.22
CA THR A 120 3.87 -37.08 15.69
C THR A 120 4.13 -38.34 14.84
N ASP A 121 3.49 -39.47 15.22
CA ASP A 121 3.51 -40.72 14.42
C ASP A 121 2.88 -40.56 13.01
N ASP A 122 2.00 -39.58 12.82
CA ASP A 122 1.37 -39.25 11.54
C ASP A 122 1.91 -37.92 10.96
N SER A 123 3.21 -37.72 11.13
CA SER A 123 3.96 -36.48 10.87
C SER A 123 3.75 -35.88 9.47
N ARG A 124 3.54 -36.72 8.44
CA ARG A 124 3.39 -36.22 7.06
C ARG A 124 2.14 -35.37 6.82
N LYS A 125 1.00 -35.71 7.41
CA LYS A 125 -0.26 -34.97 7.19
C LYS A 125 -0.31 -33.65 7.96
N ALA A 126 0.14 -33.66 9.20
CA ALA A 126 0.18 -32.48 10.07
C ALA A 126 1.15 -31.43 9.51
N ILE A 127 2.36 -31.84 9.12
CA ILE A 127 3.40 -30.95 8.57
C ILE A 127 2.98 -30.33 7.22
N ILE A 128 2.43 -31.16 6.31
CA ILE A 128 1.99 -30.67 5.01
C ILE A 128 0.85 -29.64 5.17
N SER A 129 -0.04 -29.83 6.15
CA SER A 129 -1.13 -28.89 6.40
C SER A 129 -0.64 -27.58 7.03
N SER A 130 0.29 -27.62 7.98
CA SER A 130 0.85 -26.45 8.63
C SER A 130 1.71 -25.61 7.64
N VAL A 131 2.61 -26.23 6.89
CA VAL A 131 3.42 -25.54 5.86
C VAL A 131 2.53 -24.90 4.79
N ARG A 132 1.48 -25.57 4.32
CA ARG A 132 0.53 -24.99 3.37
C ARG A 132 -0.17 -23.76 3.94
N ARG A 133 -0.54 -23.79 5.21
CA ARG A 133 -1.18 -22.67 5.87
C ARG A 133 -0.22 -21.50 6.01
N TYR A 134 1.01 -21.73 6.51
CA TYR A 134 2.03 -20.69 6.62
C TYR A 134 2.35 -20.06 5.26
N THR A 135 2.39 -20.87 4.20
CA THR A 135 2.56 -20.36 2.84
C THR A 135 1.41 -19.46 2.41
N ALA A 136 0.17 -19.86 2.65
CA ALA A 136 -1.00 -19.05 2.29
C ALA A 136 -1.01 -17.73 3.08
N THR A 137 -0.70 -17.78 4.38
CA THR A 137 -0.60 -16.61 5.24
C THR A 137 0.53 -15.66 4.77
N ALA A 138 1.71 -16.21 4.41
CA ALA A 138 2.82 -15.42 3.89
C ALA A 138 2.45 -14.70 2.58
N LEU A 139 1.73 -15.38 1.70
CA LEU A 139 1.30 -14.80 0.43
C LEU A 139 0.27 -13.67 0.63
N ASP A 140 -0.71 -13.90 1.50
CA ASP A 140 -1.72 -12.89 1.84
C ASP A 140 -1.05 -11.67 2.49
N GLU A 141 -0.11 -11.88 3.41
CA GLU A 141 0.62 -10.79 4.06
C GLU A 141 1.52 -10.03 3.10
N LEU A 142 2.22 -10.73 2.19
CA LEU A 142 3.03 -10.07 1.17
C LEU A 142 2.17 -9.17 0.26
N ARG A 143 1.01 -9.67 -0.20
CA ARG A 143 0.08 -8.88 -1.01
C ARG A 143 -0.44 -7.66 -0.27
N ARG A 144 -0.79 -7.82 1.00
CA ARG A 144 -1.22 -6.72 1.85
C ARG A 144 -0.11 -5.67 2.04
N GLN A 145 1.13 -6.10 2.27
CA GLN A 145 2.27 -5.20 2.37
C GLN A 145 2.52 -4.45 1.06
N LEU A 146 2.39 -5.12 -0.08
CA LEU A 146 2.48 -4.50 -1.40
C LEU A 146 1.37 -3.45 -1.57
N ASP A 147 0.14 -3.75 -1.18
CA ASP A 147 -0.99 -2.81 -1.23
C ASP A 147 -0.71 -1.58 -0.34
N SER A 148 -0.23 -1.78 0.88
CA SER A 148 0.10 -0.68 1.80
C SER A 148 1.23 0.20 1.26
N GLN A 149 2.25 -0.37 0.62
CA GLN A 149 3.33 0.40 0.00
C GLN A 149 2.87 1.23 -1.20
N MET A 150 1.81 0.81 -1.90
CA MET A 150 1.21 1.59 -2.98
C MET A 150 0.50 2.85 -2.52
N MET A 151 0.20 2.98 -1.22
CA MET A 151 -0.34 4.20 -0.64
C MET A 151 0.74 5.27 -0.38
N GLN A 152 2.01 4.96 -0.67
CA GLN A 152 3.15 5.83 -0.43
C GLN A 152 3.80 6.32 -1.73
N ALA A 153 4.64 7.34 -1.62
CA ALA A 153 5.28 7.98 -2.78
C ALA A 153 6.53 7.23 -3.31
N GLY A 154 6.81 6.01 -2.84
CA GLY A 154 8.00 5.25 -3.25
C GLY A 154 9.22 5.44 -2.34
N ASN A 155 9.06 6.13 -1.22
CA ASN A 155 10.09 6.33 -0.20
C ASN A 155 10.11 5.25 0.90
N GLY A 156 9.13 4.33 0.89
CA GLY A 156 8.98 3.28 1.89
C GLY A 156 8.50 3.75 3.26
N VAL A 157 8.03 4.99 3.39
CA VAL A 157 7.48 5.53 4.64
C VAL A 157 6.16 4.81 4.94
N VAL A 158 5.99 4.35 6.17
CA VAL A 158 4.78 3.64 6.64
C VAL A 158 4.10 4.35 7.83
N GLY A 159 4.64 5.46 8.27
CA GLY A 159 4.04 6.28 9.31
C GLY A 159 4.91 7.49 9.64
N VAL A 160 4.29 8.48 10.28
CA VAL A 160 4.95 9.67 10.80
C VAL A 160 4.70 9.75 12.30
N VAL A 161 5.77 9.87 13.07
CA VAL A 161 5.73 9.93 14.53
C VAL A 161 5.18 11.29 14.97
N SER A 162 4.13 11.30 15.78
CA SER A 162 3.57 12.51 16.36
C SER A 162 4.06 12.74 17.80
N VAL A 163 4.20 11.66 18.56
CA VAL A 163 4.69 11.69 19.94
C VAL A 163 5.65 10.52 20.17
N VAL A 164 6.68 10.74 20.95
CA VAL A 164 7.62 9.71 21.40
C VAL A 164 7.61 9.66 22.91
N ALA A 165 7.43 8.47 23.47
CA ALA A 165 7.57 8.21 24.90
C ALA A 165 8.45 6.97 25.09
N THR A 166 9.58 7.13 25.79
CA THR A 166 10.53 6.04 26.06
C THR A 166 10.39 5.55 27.50
N SER A 167 10.24 4.26 27.68
CA SER A 167 10.18 3.61 29.00
C SER A 167 10.75 2.20 28.93
N GLY A 168 11.67 1.87 29.86
CA GLY A 168 12.20 0.50 29.98
C GLY A 168 12.91 -0.04 28.74
N GLY A 169 13.55 0.80 27.94
CA GLY A 169 14.23 0.38 26.69
C GLY A 169 13.28 0.14 25.51
N VAL A 170 12.03 0.56 25.63
CA VAL A 170 11.00 0.49 24.58
C VAL A 170 10.51 1.90 24.28
N ASP A 171 10.42 2.23 22.99
CA ASP A 171 9.80 3.47 22.54
C ASP A 171 8.33 3.22 22.19
N THR A 172 7.47 4.10 22.67
CA THR A 172 6.07 4.17 22.28
C THR A 172 5.92 5.35 21.32
N TYR A 173 5.45 5.09 20.11
CA TYR A 173 5.20 6.10 19.09
C TYR A 173 3.70 6.23 18.85
N ASP A 174 3.20 7.47 18.96
CA ASP A 174 1.87 7.81 18.45
C ASP A 174 2.01 8.24 16.99
N LEU A 175 1.19 7.66 16.12
CA LEU A 175 1.17 7.89 14.67
C LEU A 175 -0.17 8.54 14.30
N GLY A 176 -0.17 9.75 13.82
CA GLY A 176 -1.48 10.38 13.61
C GLY A 176 -1.52 11.56 12.66
N THR A 177 -0.36 11.98 12.18
CA THR A 177 -0.24 13.21 11.37
C THR A 177 -0.32 12.98 9.87
N ASP A 178 -0.26 11.73 9.41
CA ASP A 178 -0.16 11.35 7.99
C ASP A 178 -1.46 10.82 7.35
N GLY A 179 -2.56 10.81 8.10
CA GLY A 179 -3.84 10.28 7.61
C GLY A 179 -3.99 8.74 7.68
N PHE A 180 -2.90 8.01 7.92
CA PHE A 180 -2.89 6.53 7.97
C PHE A 180 -2.89 5.98 9.40
N GLY A 181 -2.29 6.71 10.35
CA GLY A 181 -2.07 6.22 11.71
C GLY A 181 -1.18 4.97 11.72
N ALA A 182 -1.50 4.00 12.58
CA ALA A 182 -0.76 2.73 12.69
C ALA A 182 -1.17 1.67 11.65
N ARG A 183 -1.91 2.04 10.61
CA ARG A 183 -2.53 1.10 9.67
C ARG A 183 -1.52 0.39 8.75
N LEU A 184 -0.49 1.11 8.31
CA LEU A 184 0.47 0.61 7.32
C LEU A 184 1.58 -0.26 7.93
N VAL A 185 1.67 -0.32 9.25
CA VAL A 185 2.64 -1.14 10.00
C VAL A 185 2.00 -2.39 10.58
N ARG A 186 2.82 -3.34 11.06
CA ARG A 186 2.35 -4.60 11.67
C ARG A 186 3.21 -5.01 12.86
N TYR A 187 2.60 -5.79 13.76
CA TYR A 187 3.30 -6.49 14.83
C TYR A 187 4.40 -7.39 14.24
N GLY A 188 5.57 -7.38 14.85
CA GLY A 188 6.73 -8.16 14.43
C GLY A 188 7.50 -7.60 13.21
N GLN A 189 7.02 -6.52 12.59
CA GLN A 189 7.72 -5.87 11.49
C GLN A 189 8.93 -5.09 12.00
N THR A 190 10.09 -5.28 11.36
CA THR A 190 11.26 -4.41 11.58
C THR A 190 11.07 -3.11 10.81
N ILE A 191 11.27 -2.00 11.48
CA ILE A 191 11.22 -0.67 10.92
C ILE A 191 12.52 0.10 11.18
N GLN A 192 12.78 1.07 10.34
CA GLN A 192 13.84 2.06 10.49
C GLN A 192 13.21 3.42 10.79
N VAL A 193 13.81 4.18 11.70
CA VAL A 193 13.38 5.55 12.01
C VAL A 193 14.36 6.51 11.37
N PHE A 194 13.84 7.34 10.48
CA PHE A 194 14.58 8.42 9.83
C PHE A 194 14.11 9.78 10.34
N ASP A 195 14.95 10.77 10.19
CA ASP A 195 14.59 12.15 10.46
C ASP A 195 13.46 12.65 9.53
N THR A 196 12.94 13.83 9.81
CA THR A 196 11.86 14.48 9.03
C THR A 196 12.19 14.61 7.54
N THR A 197 13.48 14.75 7.19
CA THR A 197 13.97 14.93 5.82
C THR A 197 14.26 13.62 5.09
N LEU A 198 14.23 12.49 5.79
CA LEU A 198 14.62 11.16 5.29
C LEU A 198 16.12 11.04 4.95
N ALA A 199 16.96 11.95 5.43
CA ALA A 199 18.38 11.94 5.14
C ALA A 199 19.20 11.16 6.17
N THR A 200 18.79 11.18 7.45
CA THR A 200 19.55 10.61 8.56
C THR A 200 18.77 9.46 9.20
N LEU A 201 19.38 8.26 9.20
CA LEU A 201 18.87 7.11 9.95
C LEU A 201 19.19 7.31 11.44
N ARG A 202 18.17 7.28 12.30
CA ARG A 202 18.33 7.32 13.76
C ARG A 202 18.57 5.93 14.36
N GLY A 203 17.95 4.91 13.79
CA GLY A 203 18.10 3.52 14.21
C GLY A 203 17.03 2.61 13.63
N SER A 204 17.06 1.36 14.05
CA SER A 204 16.07 0.35 13.67
C SER A 204 15.58 -0.41 14.89
N GLY A 205 14.34 -0.86 14.83
CA GLY A 205 13.73 -1.64 15.89
C GLY A 205 12.56 -2.44 15.35
N VAL A 206 12.02 -3.28 16.20
CA VAL A 206 10.92 -4.16 15.86
C VAL A 206 9.67 -3.75 16.61
N ILE A 207 8.54 -3.82 15.92
CA ILE A 207 7.23 -3.49 16.48
C ILE A 207 6.78 -4.64 17.39
N THR A 208 6.73 -4.38 18.69
CA THR A 208 6.32 -5.34 19.72
C THR A 208 4.89 -5.10 20.24
N PHE A 209 4.29 -4.00 19.87
CA PHE A 209 2.88 -3.69 20.16
C PHE A 209 2.32 -2.88 19.00
N TRP A 210 1.06 -3.13 18.65
CA TRP A 210 0.41 -2.50 17.51
C TRP A 210 -1.08 -2.28 17.82
N ASP A 211 -1.48 -1.02 17.89
CA ASP A 211 -2.85 -0.59 18.14
C ASP A 211 -3.27 0.41 17.06
N VAL A 212 -4.19 -0.03 16.21
CA VAL A 212 -4.70 0.79 15.10
C VAL A 212 -5.68 1.85 15.59
N GLU A 213 -6.50 1.51 16.60
CA GLU A 213 -7.54 2.39 17.12
C GLU A 213 -6.93 3.62 17.81
N ASN A 214 -5.96 3.39 18.71
CA ASN A 214 -5.24 4.45 19.39
C ASN A 214 -4.08 5.01 18.54
N LYS A 215 -3.85 4.50 17.34
CA LYS A 215 -2.77 4.92 16.42
C LYS A 215 -1.38 4.78 17.06
N GLN A 216 -1.18 3.77 17.90
CA GLN A 216 0.01 3.62 18.73
C GLN A 216 0.77 2.34 18.39
N ILE A 217 2.10 2.43 18.42
CA ILE A 217 3.00 1.28 18.31
C ILE A 217 4.08 1.35 19.38
N LYS A 218 4.61 0.17 19.77
CA LYS A 218 5.84 0.11 20.58
C LYS A 218 6.95 -0.56 19.79
N VAL A 219 8.14 0.00 19.91
CA VAL A 219 9.33 -0.41 19.16
C VAL A 219 10.44 -0.80 20.14
N THR A 220 11.07 -1.93 19.89
CA THR A 220 12.16 -2.46 20.70
C THR A 220 13.34 -2.83 19.79
N PRO A 221 14.58 -2.45 20.13
CA PRO A 221 14.97 -1.60 21.27
C PRO A 221 14.55 -0.13 21.05
N ALA A 222 14.56 0.65 22.13
CA ALA A 222 14.36 2.10 22.03
C ALA A 222 15.40 2.75 21.14
N ILE A 223 14.98 3.69 20.30
CA ILE A 223 15.83 4.33 19.29
C ILE A 223 16.25 5.71 19.78
N ALA A 224 17.55 5.84 20.11
CA ALA A 224 18.10 7.08 20.62
C ALA A 224 17.89 8.24 19.64
N GLY A 225 17.35 9.35 20.15
CA GLY A 225 17.16 10.58 19.37
C GLY A 225 15.92 10.58 18.46
N ALA A 226 15.01 9.60 18.59
CA ALA A 226 13.72 9.65 17.93
C ALA A 226 12.88 10.81 18.48
N VAL A 227 12.27 11.60 17.59
CA VAL A 227 11.48 12.80 17.94
C VAL A 227 10.21 12.87 17.11
N ALA A 228 9.29 13.73 17.53
CA ALA A 228 8.10 14.04 16.74
C ALA A 228 8.47 14.57 15.35
N GLY A 229 7.77 14.11 14.32
CA GLY A 229 8.04 14.41 12.92
C GLY A 229 8.95 13.40 12.23
N ASP A 230 9.64 12.53 12.96
CA ASP A 230 10.43 11.45 12.37
C ASP A 230 9.56 10.46 11.59
N LYS A 231 10.14 9.84 10.59
CA LYS A 231 9.42 8.95 9.67
C LYS A 231 9.84 7.50 9.85
N LEU A 232 8.83 6.65 9.94
CA LEU A 232 9.01 5.22 9.99
C LEU A 232 9.12 4.69 8.55
N VAL A 233 10.19 3.96 8.27
CA VAL A 233 10.48 3.40 6.95
C VAL A 233 10.61 1.88 7.06
N VAL A 234 10.16 1.17 6.03
CA VAL A 234 10.32 -0.29 5.96
C VAL A 234 11.79 -0.67 5.99
N ASN A 235 12.12 -1.73 6.71
CA ASN A 235 13.49 -2.22 6.81
C ASN A 235 14.11 -2.57 5.45
N GLY A 236 15.42 -2.36 5.31
CA GLY A 236 16.18 -2.63 4.10
C GLY A 236 16.28 -1.44 3.13
N ILE A 237 15.66 -0.31 3.45
CA ILE A 237 15.76 0.93 2.67
C ILE A 237 16.87 1.81 3.27
N THR A 238 17.95 2.00 2.52
CA THR A 238 19.11 2.79 2.97
C THR A 238 19.03 4.25 2.59
N SER A 239 18.30 4.60 1.54
CA SER A 239 18.22 5.95 0.97
C SER A 239 16.79 6.29 0.54
N PRO A 240 15.87 6.57 1.48
CA PRO A 240 14.46 6.80 1.17
C PRO A 240 14.22 7.98 0.22
N THR A 241 15.10 8.96 0.20
CA THR A 241 15.04 10.14 -0.67
C THR A 241 15.18 9.80 -2.16
N SER A 242 15.82 8.68 -2.50
CA SER A 242 15.98 8.20 -3.88
C SER A 242 14.78 7.39 -4.41
N LEU A 243 13.71 7.29 -3.63
CA LEU A 243 12.49 6.53 -3.95
C LEU A 243 12.76 5.05 -4.29
N PRO A 244 13.40 4.30 -3.38
CA PRO A 244 13.83 2.93 -3.65
C PRO A 244 12.71 1.89 -3.45
N ALA A 245 11.52 2.30 -3.02
CA ALA A 245 10.37 1.45 -2.79
C ALA A 245 9.41 1.44 -3.99
N ILE A 246 8.28 0.74 -3.84
CA ILE A 246 7.24 0.70 -4.87
C ILE A 246 6.66 2.10 -5.06
N LEU A 247 6.63 2.57 -6.29
CA LEU A 247 6.06 3.86 -6.66
C LEU A 247 4.54 3.78 -6.59
N GLY A 248 3.95 4.37 -5.56
CA GLY A 248 2.52 4.26 -5.30
C GLY A 248 1.69 5.40 -5.90
N VAL A 249 0.44 5.45 -5.48
CA VAL A 249 -0.56 6.43 -5.95
C VAL A 249 -0.08 7.87 -5.77
N PRO A 250 0.46 8.31 -4.62
CA PRO A 250 0.90 9.70 -4.46
C PRO A 250 2.05 10.12 -5.40
N TYR A 251 2.88 9.16 -5.84
CA TYR A 251 3.93 9.44 -6.82
C TYR A 251 3.36 9.66 -8.22
N HIS A 252 2.48 8.77 -8.66
CA HIS A 252 1.89 8.84 -10.00
C HIS A 252 0.81 9.91 -10.12
N HIS A 253 -0.04 10.05 -9.10
CA HIS A 253 -1.06 11.08 -8.99
C HIS A 253 -0.49 12.34 -8.33
N SER A 254 0.49 12.96 -8.97
CA SER A 254 1.11 14.19 -8.48
C SER A 254 1.02 15.30 -9.52
N ASN A 255 0.61 16.48 -9.09
CA ASN A 255 0.59 17.70 -9.90
C ASN A 255 1.80 18.62 -9.64
N ALA A 256 2.86 18.10 -9.02
CA ALA A 256 4.06 18.88 -8.75
C ALA A 256 4.64 19.44 -10.05
N SER A 257 5.05 20.73 -10.03
CA SER A 257 5.67 21.39 -11.16
C SER A 257 7.17 21.14 -11.27
N THR A 258 7.78 20.59 -10.24
CA THR A 258 9.22 20.29 -10.13
C THR A 258 9.45 18.81 -9.87
N GLY A 259 10.72 18.40 -10.02
CA GLY A 259 11.12 16.99 -9.82
C GLY A 259 10.95 16.14 -11.08
N THR A 260 11.23 14.86 -10.93
CA THR A 260 11.20 13.88 -12.02
C THR A 260 10.08 12.86 -11.82
N TRP A 261 9.56 12.34 -12.91
CA TRP A 261 8.63 11.22 -12.96
C TRP A 261 9.12 10.21 -13.99
N LEU A 262 9.53 9.02 -13.56
CA LEU A 262 10.06 7.93 -14.38
C LEU A 262 11.15 8.36 -15.38
N GLY A 263 12.01 9.31 -14.97
CA GLY A 263 13.07 9.90 -15.81
C GLY A 263 12.68 11.20 -16.52
N PHE A 264 11.41 11.54 -16.62
CA PHE A 264 10.94 12.79 -17.23
C PHE A 264 10.94 13.94 -16.24
N SER A 265 11.34 15.13 -16.70
CA SER A 265 11.23 16.35 -15.89
C SER A 265 9.81 16.91 -15.90
N ARG A 266 9.22 17.06 -14.71
CA ARG A 266 7.87 17.64 -14.56
C ARG A 266 7.79 19.12 -14.95
N SER A 267 8.91 19.84 -14.94
CA SER A 267 8.97 21.24 -15.31
C SER A 267 8.86 21.47 -16.82
N THR A 268 9.49 20.59 -17.60
CA THR A 268 9.51 20.68 -19.08
C THR A 268 8.40 19.92 -19.76
N THR A 269 7.79 18.94 -19.06
CA THR A 269 6.77 18.05 -19.60
C THR A 269 5.52 18.08 -18.72
N PRO A 270 4.68 19.13 -18.84
CA PRO A 270 3.46 19.23 -18.01
C PRO A 270 2.44 18.13 -18.29
N GLU A 271 2.54 17.43 -19.41
CA GLU A 271 1.67 16.32 -19.83
C GLU A 271 1.70 15.14 -18.86
N ILE A 272 2.82 14.93 -18.16
CA ILE A 272 3.00 13.84 -17.18
C ILE A 272 2.46 14.18 -15.78
N ARG A 273 1.86 15.34 -15.57
CA ARG A 273 1.26 15.71 -14.28
C ARG A 273 -0.18 15.24 -14.21
N SER A 274 -0.59 14.74 -13.04
CA SER A 274 -1.99 14.42 -12.74
C SER A 274 -2.80 15.71 -12.46
N ASN A 275 -4.12 15.59 -12.41
CA ASN A 275 -5.02 16.70 -12.12
C ASN A 275 -5.29 16.78 -10.62
N ARG A 276 -5.06 17.95 -10.04
CA ARG A 276 -5.26 18.18 -8.59
C ARG A 276 -6.47 19.07 -8.34
N VAL A 277 -7.27 18.71 -7.34
CA VAL A 277 -8.27 19.57 -6.71
C VAL A 277 -7.91 19.67 -5.22
N ASN A 278 -7.57 20.89 -4.77
CA ASN A 278 -7.26 21.13 -3.37
C ASN A 278 -8.56 21.48 -2.64
N ALA A 279 -8.94 20.68 -1.64
CA ALA A 279 -10.11 20.93 -0.82
C ALA A 279 -9.87 21.97 0.29
N ALA A 280 -8.61 22.37 0.53
CA ALA A 280 -8.23 23.39 1.52
C ALA A 280 -8.80 23.10 2.93
N SER A 281 -8.77 21.84 3.37
CA SER A 281 -9.32 21.34 4.63
C SER A 281 -10.84 21.50 4.77
N ALA A 282 -11.55 21.71 3.67
CA ALA A 282 -13.00 21.68 3.66
C ALA A 282 -13.54 20.24 3.66
N ALA A 283 -14.76 20.07 4.17
CA ALA A 283 -15.49 18.82 4.05
C ALA A 283 -15.77 18.46 2.59
N LEU A 284 -15.94 17.17 2.31
CA LEU A 284 -16.31 16.71 0.97
C LEU A 284 -17.62 17.37 0.53
N SER A 285 -17.65 17.85 -0.71
CA SER A 285 -18.83 18.47 -1.32
C SER A 285 -19.00 18.01 -2.76
N LEU A 286 -20.23 18.00 -3.29
CA LEU A 286 -20.53 17.50 -4.63
C LEU A 286 -19.78 18.20 -5.78
N PRO A 287 -19.44 19.51 -5.72
CA PRO A 287 -18.67 20.17 -6.77
C PRO A 287 -17.23 19.66 -6.92
N LEU A 288 -16.56 19.22 -5.82
CA LEU A 288 -15.16 18.81 -5.84
C LEU A 288 -14.90 17.61 -6.76
N PRO A 289 -15.65 16.49 -6.67
CA PRO A 289 -15.50 15.35 -7.57
C PRO A 289 -15.79 15.70 -9.04
N ARG A 290 -16.82 16.50 -9.28
CA ARG A 290 -17.15 16.98 -10.64
C ARG A 290 -16.03 17.82 -11.24
N LEU A 291 -15.44 18.71 -10.44
CA LEU A 291 -14.29 19.51 -10.87
C LEU A 291 -13.07 18.63 -11.21
N ALA A 292 -12.83 17.57 -10.44
CA ALA A 292 -11.74 16.62 -10.70
C ALA A 292 -11.92 15.93 -12.07
N ILE A 293 -13.11 15.40 -12.34
CA ILE A 293 -13.44 14.76 -13.61
C ILE A 293 -13.39 15.75 -14.78
N ASN A 294 -13.92 16.95 -14.60
CA ASN A 294 -13.87 17.99 -15.64
C ASN A 294 -12.43 18.38 -15.99
N LYS A 295 -11.51 18.40 -15.03
CA LYS A 295 -10.08 18.62 -15.31
C LYS A 295 -9.47 17.49 -16.14
N ILE A 296 -9.85 16.22 -15.90
CA ILE A 296 -9.43 15.11 -16.76
C ILE A 296 -9.99 15.31 -18.17
N GLY A 297 -11.30 15.52 -18.30
CA GLY A 297 -11.96 15.72 -19.59
C GLY A 297 -11.38 16.87 -20.40
N ASN A 298 -10.97 17.97 -19.74
CA ASN A 298 -10.33 19.10 -20.40
C ASN A 298 -8.93 18.79 -20.96
N ARG A 299 -8.24 17.77 -20.44
CA ARG A 299 -6.87 17.42 -20.87
C ARG A 299 -6.81 16.22 -21.81
N VAL A 300 -7.65 15.22 -21.59
CA VAL A 300 -7.55 13.92 -22.26
C VAL A 300 -8.78 13.61 -23.10
N GLY A 301 -9.91 14.30 -22.85
CA GLY A 301 -11.19 14.04 -23.50
C GLY A 301 -12.16 13.22 -22.65
N ILE A 302 -13.40 13.11 -23.15
CA ILE A 302 -14.50 12.50 -22.39
C ILE A 302 -14.41 10.97 -22.35
N ASP A 303 -13.89 10.35 -23.41
CA ASP A 303 -13.88 8.88 -23.53
C ASP A 303 -13.00 8.20 -22.47
N GLU A 304 -11.94 8.84 -22.01
CA GLU A 304 -11.07 8.33 -20.96
C GLU A 304 -11.74 8.35 -19.58
N ASN A 305 -12.75 9.21 -19.36
CA ASN A 305 -13.48 9.26 -18.11
C ASN A 305 -14.34 8.02 -17.85
N THR A 306 -14.70 7.26 -18.86
CA THR A 306 -15.52 6.03 -18.74
C THR A 306 -14.80 4.92 -18.00
N ARG A 307 -13.46 4.98 -17.86
CA ARG A 307 -12.62 3.98 -17.16
C ARG A 307 -12.22 4.39 -15.77
N LEU A 308 -12.73 5.50 -15.27
CA LEU A 308 -12.39 6.03 -13.96
C LEU A 308 -13.05 5.20 -12.85
N THR A 309 -12.28 4.95 -11.80
CA THR A 309 -12.74 4.40 -10.53
C THR A 309 -12.30 5.35 -9.42
N ALA A 310 -13.21 5.77 -8.56
CA ALA A 310 -12.89 6.61 -7.41
C ALA A 310 -12.46 5.72 -6.23
N TRP A 311 -11.28 5.97 -5.68
CA TRP A 311 -10.75 5.26 -4.51
C TRP A 311 -10.65 6.20 -3.33
N THR A 312 -11.08 5.73 -2.17
CA THR A 312 -11.04 6.54 -0.94
C THR A 312 -11.07 5.68 0.32
N HIS A 313 -10.74 6.30 1.46
CA HIS A 313 -10.95 5.72 2.78
C HIS A 313 -12.46 5.67 3.11
N PRO A 314 -12.95 4.67 3.86
CA PRO A 314 -14.35 4.58 4.31
C PRO A 314 -14.90 5.84 4.97
N ALA A 315 -14.05 6.62 5.67
CA ALA A 315 -14.43 7.90 6.26
C ALA A 315 -15.02 8.90 5.24
N GLN A 316 -14.34 9.07 4.08
CA GLN A 316 -14.83 9.96 3.04
C GLN A 316 -16.03 9.38 2.28
N ALA A 317 -16.10 8.05 2.17
CA ALA A 317 -17.27 7.39 1.62
C ALA A 317 -18.52 7.63 2.48
N GLN A 318 -18.38 7.54 3.82
CA GLN A 318 -19.46 7.89 4.74
C GLN A 318 -19.86 9.37 4.62
N ALA A 319 -18.90 10.28 4.56
CA ALA A 319 -19.20 11.71 4.33
C ALA A 319 -20.01 11.94 3.04
N TYR A 320 -19.70 11.17 1.98
CA TYR A 320 -20.47 11.23 0.74
C TYR A 320 -21.88 10.66 0.88
N GLU A 321 -22.06 9.58 1.63
CA GLU A 321 -23.34 8.99 1.95
C GLU A 321 -24.23 10.00 2.72
N GLU A 322 -23.67 10.70 3.70
CA GLU A 322 -24.38 11.73 4.49
C GLU A 322 -24.88 12.89 3.61
N ILE A 323 -24.07 13.34 2.64
CA ILE A 323 -24.48 14.36 1.66
C ILE A 323 -25.67 13.85 0.83
N GLY A 324 -25.60 12.60 0.38
CA GLY A 324 -26.68 11.97 -0.38
C GLY A 324 -27.99 11.86 0.40
N GLN A 325 -27.90 11.60 1.71
CA GLN A 325 -29.06 11.55 2.60
C GLN A 325 -29.77 12.91 2.70
N LEU A 326 -29.03 13.98 2.92
CA LEU A 326 -29.58 15.33 3.04
C LEU A 326 -30.35 15.73 1.77
N VAL A 327 -29.81 15.43 0.59
CA VAL A 327 -30.49 15.71 -0.68
C VAL A 327 -31.78 14.86 -0.84
N SER A 328 -31.76 13.61 -0.40
CA SER A 328 -32.89 12.70 -0.48
C SER A 328 -34.05 13.13 0.44
N ILE A 329 -33.74 13.67 1.63
CA ILE A 329 -34.77 14.13 2.60
C ILE A 329 -35.53 15.36 2.06
N ILE A 330 -34.86 16.24 1.33
CA ILE A 330 -35.47 17.46 0.78
C ILE A 330 -36.42 17.16 -0.39
N ASN A 331 -36.20 16.09 -1.14
CA ASN A 331 -36.97 15.75 -2.34
C ASN A 331 -38.05 14.69 -2.13
N LYS A 332 -38.45 14.33 -0.91
CA LYS A 332 -39.45 13.27 -0.67
C LYS A 332 -40.87 13.67 -0.98
N GLU A 333 -41.41 13.09 -2.05
CA GLU A 333 -42.77 12.51 -2.00
C GLU A 333 -42.68 11.14 -1.29
N PRO A 334 -43.73 10.75 -0.51
CA PRO A 334 -43.67 9.54 0.31
C PRO A 334 -43.81 8.28 -0.57
N ARG A 335 -42.72 7.74 -1.07
CA ARG A 335 -42.65 6.42 -1.68
C ARG A 335 -41.50 5.60 -1.10
N GLU A 336 -41.85 4.39 -0.71
CA GLU A 336 -41.10 3.37 0.06
C GLU A 336 -39.73 2.89 -0.45
N GLN A 337 -39.03 3.60 -1.30
CA GLN A 337 -37.81 3.10 -1.97
C GLN A 337 -36.47 3.64 -1.44
N SER A 338 -36.45 4.42 -0.37
CA SER A 338 -35.26 5.16 0.02
C SER A 338 -34.34 4.46 1.06
N LEU A 339 -34.73 3.31 1.59
CA LEU A 339 -33.91 2.60 2.58
C LEU A 339 -32.80 1.77 1.99
N ASN A 340 -32.83 1.47 0.69
CA ASN A 340 -31.78 0.67 0.02
C ASN A 340 -30.57 1.45 -0.48
N MET A 341 -30.52 2.78 -0.34
CA MET A 341 -29.36 3.57 -0.77
C MET A 341 -28.16 3.49 0.19
N TYR A 342 -28.37 3.00 1.40
CA TYR A 342 -27.38 3.03 2.47
C TYR A 342 -26.29 1.95 2.38
N PHE A 343 -26.51 0.88 1.64
CA PHE A 343 -25.60 -0.28 1.60
C PHE A 343 -25.33 -0.78 0.17
N ASN A 344 -25.45 0.08 -0.82
CA ASN A 344 -25.25 -0.36 -2.19
C ASN A 344 -23.75 -0.31 -2.53
N ASP A 345 -23.15 -1.47 -2.83
CA ASP A 345 -21.79 -1.59 -3.37
C ASP A 345 -21.58 -0.85 -4.71
N ASN A 346 -22.66 -0.30 -5.28
CA ASN A 346 -22.69 0.43 -6.54
C ASN A 346 -22.68 1.95 -6.39
N MET A 347 -22.13 2.49 -5.29
CA MET A 347 -21.98 3.94 -5.14
C MET A 347 -21.13 4.53 -6.25
N GLN A 348 -21.58 5.65 -6.79
CA GLN A 348 -20.87 6.40 -7.82
C GLN A 348 -20.57 7.82 -7.34
N LEU A 349 -19.32 8.22 -7.45
CA LEU A 349 -18.86 9.57 -7.18
C LEU A 349 -18.67 10.32 -8.50
N ALA A 350 -19.58 11.24 -8.80
CA ALA A 350 -19.61 12.00 -10.05
C ALA A 350 -19.59 11.12 -11.34
N GLY A 351 -20.19 9.91 -11.27
CA GLY A 351 -20.25 8.96 -12.38
C GLY A 351 -19.15 7.88 -12.35
N ALA A 352 -18.12 8.01 -11.52
CA ALA A 352 -17.11 6.98 -11.33
C ALA A 352 -17.53 6.03 -10.18
N PRO A 353 -17.43 4.70 -10.35
CA PRO A 353 -17.66 3.75 -9.27
C PRO A 353 -16.78 4.06 -8.06
N LEU A 354 -17.38 4.16 -6.87
CA LEU A 354 -16.66 4.43 -5.63
C LEU A 354 -16.20 3.13 -4.99
N ARG A 355 -14.90 2.99 -4.79
CA ARG A 355 -14.27 1.86 -4.09
C ARG A 355 -13.65 2.33 -2.79
N ARG A 356 -13.78 1.50 -1.77
CA ARG A 356 -13.31 1.79 -0.41
C ARG A 356 -12.16 0.88 -0.04
N SER A 357 -11.06 1.46 0.44
CA SER A 357 -9.96 0.72 1.06
C SER A 357 -9.56 1.41 2.36
N PHE A 358 -9.40 0.63 3.42
CA PHE A 358 -8.92 1.15 4.69
C PHE A 358 -7.43 1.54 4.65
N ASN A 359 -6.68 1.08 3.66
CA ASN A 359 -5.30 1.48 3.44
C ASN A 359 -5.17 2.86 2.78
N TRP A 360 -6.29 3.46 2.33
CA TRP A 360 -6.29 4.78 1.70
C TRP A 360 -6.14 5.91 2.72
N ASP A 361 -5.55 7.04 2.28
CA ASP A 361 -5.46 8.25 3.09
C ASP A 361 -6.86 8.83 3.37
N LYS A 362 -7.14 9.14 4.65
CA LYS A 362 -8.41 9.70 5.11
C LYS A 362 -8.73 11.09 4.55
N THR A 363 -7.70 11.81 4.11
CA THR A 363 -7.80 13.19 3.60
C THR A 363 -7.87 13.27 2.08
N ARG A 364 -7.92 12.07 1.39
CA ARG A 364 -7.71 12.02 -0.05
C ARG A 364 -8.72 11.13 -0.77
N ILE A 365 -9.09 11.55 -1.98
CA ILE A 365 -9.85 10.77 -2.96
C ILE A 365 -9.08 10.76 -4.27
N ASP A 366 -8.84 9.59 -4.84
CA ASP A 366 -8.15 9.44 -6.12
C ASP A 366 -9.07 8.87 -7.19
N PHE A 367 -9.10 9.52 -8.34
CA PHE A 367 -9.74 9.02 -9.55
C PHE A 367 -8.70 8.28 -10.37
N VAL A 368 -8.72 6.97 -10.25
CA VAL A 368 -7.79 6.05 -10.90
C VAL A 368 -8.39 5.62 -12.23
N ASN A 369 -7.63 5.74 -13.30
CA ASN A 369 -8.01 5.18 -14.58
C ASN A 369 -7.39 3.79 -14.74
N ASP A 370 -8.19 2.74 -14.62
CA ASP A 370 -7.76 1.34 -14.72
C ASP A 370 -7.15 1.01 -16.09
N GLY A 371 -7.42 1.82 -17.10
CA GLY A 371 -6.88 1.67 -18.45
C GLY A 371 -5.42 2.07 -18.59
N VAL A 372 -4.92 3.00 -17.74
CA VAL A 372 -3.56 3.54 -17.82
C VAL A 372 -2.63 3.01 -16.71
N TRP A 373 -3.18 2.41 -15.65
CA TRP A 373 -2.40 1.78 -14.60
C TRP A 373 -1.91 0.40 -15.01
N GLY A 374 -0.65 0.12 -14.69
CA GLY A 374 -0.03 -1.17 -14.92
C GLY A 374 1.04 -1.48 -13.88
N ARG A 375 1.33 -2.75 -13.72
CA ARG A 375 2.50 -3.23 -13.00
C ARG A 375 3.36 -4.05 -13.94
N ALA A 376 4.65 -3.80 -13.89
CA ALA A 376 5.66 -4.57 -14.58
C ALA A 376 6.36 -5.49 -13.58
N GLU A 377 6.53 -6.75 -13.92
CA GLU A 377 7.08 -7.79 -13.06
C GLU A 377 8.30 -8.42 -13.74
N ILE A 378 9.47 -8.31 -13.10
CA ILE A 378 10.66 -9.09 -13.48
C ILE A 378 10.62 -10.47 -12.80
N LEU A 379 10.24 -10.47 -11.51
CA LEU A 379 10.10 -11.69 -10.73
C LEU A 379 8.63 -11.78 -10.25
N PRO A 380 7.86 -12.76 -10.75
CA PRO A 380 6.49 -12.94 -10.27
C PRO A 380 6.48 -13.33 -8.79
N ILE A 381 5.38 -13.02 -8.11
CA ILE A 381 5.19 -13.41 -6.71
C ILE A 381 5.27 -14.93 -6.60
N GLY A 382 6.22 -15.43 -5.83
CA GLY A 382 6.44 -16.86 -5.68
C GLY A 382 7.48 -17.20 -4.62
N PHE A 383 7.76 -18.49 -4.49
CA PHE A 383 8.82 -18.96 -3.60
C PHE A 383 10.21 -18.61 -4.16
N TYR A 384 11.09 -18.15 -3.28
CA TYR A 384 12.50 -18.16 -3.59
C TYR A 384 13.01 -19.60 -3.66
N THR A 385 13.68 -19.95 -4.75
CA THR A 385 14.20 -21.29 -4.99
C THR A 385 15.69 -21.21 -5.33
N THR A 386 16.48 -22.06 -4.66
CA THR A 386 17.88 -22.28 -4.99
C THR A 386 18.11 -23.78 -5.11
N ASP A 387 18.66 -24.23 -6.22
CA ASP A 387 18.90 -25.67 -6.52
C ASP A 387 17.65 -26.56 -6.33
N GLY A 388 16.47 -26.01 -6.68
CA GLY A 388 15.18 -26.69 -6.52
C GLY A 388 14.63 -26.73 -5.08
N ARG A 389 15.37 -26.23 -4.10
CA ARG A 389 14.94 -26.15 -2.69
C ARG A 389 14.13 -24.89 -2.48
N LYS A 390 13.02 -25.01 -1.76
CA LYS A 390 12.14 -23.89 -1.35
C LYS A 390 12.22 -23.60 0.15
N ILE A 391 12.75 -24.55 0.91
CA ILE A 391 12.88 -24.50 2.36
C ILE A 391 14.37 -24.55 2.68
N PHE A 392 14.82 -23.68 3.53
CA PHE A 392 16.23 -23.52 3.89
C PHE A 392 16.40 -23.77 5.38
N GLU A 393 17.49 -24.46 5.72
CA GLU A 393 17.87 -24.67 7.12
C GLU A 393 18.51 -23.42 7.69
N ILE A 394 18.09 -23.04 8.88
CA ILE A 394 18.71 -21.92 9.61
C ILE A 394 19.99 -22.45 10.27
N ARG A 395 21.07 -21.69 10.14
CA ARG A 395 22.31 -21.97 10.86
C ARG A 395 22.34 -21.18 12.16
N GLY A 396 22.62 -21.86 13.27
CA GLY A 396 22.84 -21.22 14.55
C GLY A 396 24.07 -20.32 14.55
N ALA A 397 24.17 -19.41 15.50
CA ALA A 397 25.29 -18.47 15.64
C ALA A 397 26.68 -19.18 15.77
N SER A 398 26.70 -20.42 16.25
CA SER A 398 27.89 -21.28 16.35
C SER A 398 28.22 -22.06 15.06
N GLY A 399 27.50 -21.83 13.97
CA GLY A 399 27.68 -22.51 12.69
C GLY A 399 27.01 -23.87 12.56
N GLY A 400 26.39 -24.39 13.60
CA GLY A 400 25.56 -25.61 13.58
C GLY A 400 24.20 -25.39 12.93
N VAL A 401 23.54 -26.46 12.52
CA VAL A 401 22.14 -26.39 12.01
C VAL A 401 21.20 -26.14 13.18
N ALA A 402 20.36 -25.09 13.07
CA ALA A 402 19.28 -24.85 14.04
C ALA A 402 18.12 -25.83 13.81
N THR A 403 17.33 -26.04 14.85
CA THR A 403 16.11 -26.86 14.79
C THR A 403 14.94 -26.15 14.11
N ALA A 404 15.20 -25.13 13.29
CA ALA A 404 14.23 -24.34 12.58
C ALA A 404 14.56 -24.25 11.10
N ASP A 405 13.52 -24.18 10.28
CA ASP A 405 13.58 -23.96 8.85
C ASP A 405 12.93 -22.63 8.49
N ILE A 406 13.37 -22.04 7.38
CA ILE A 406 12.84 -20.79 6.85
C ILE A 406 12.47 -20.95 5.38
N PHE A 407 11.39 -20.30 4.96
CA PHE A 407 11.11 -20.10 3.54
C PHE A 407 10.85 -18.63 3.23
N TYR A 408 11.10 -18.26 1.98
CA TYR A 408 10.95 -16.90 1.50
C TYR A 408 9.93 -16.85 0.37
N MET A 409 8.98 -15.93 0.49
CA MET A 409 8.17 -15.47 -0.62
C MET A 409 8.80 -14.21 -1.17
N VAL A 410 9.01 -14.16 -2.48
CA VAL A 410 9.69 -13.03 -3.13
C VAL A 410 8.86 -12.49 -4.29
N ALA A 411 9.04 -11.21 -4.56
CA ALA A 411 8.51 -10.56 -5.75
C ALA A 411 9.48 -9.48 -6.23
N GLY A 412 9.56 -9.30 -7.54
CA GLY A 412 10.33 -8.22 -8.16
C GLY A 412 9.42 -7.46 -9.13
N LEU A 413 8.92 -6.30 -8.73
CA LEU A 413 7.94 -5.55 -9.49
C LEU A 413 8.11 -4.03 -9.34
N GLN A 414 7.46 -3.28 -10.25
CA GLN A 414 7.24 -1.85 -10.11
C GLN A 414 5.92 -1.48 -10.78
N THR A 415 5.27 -0.44 -10.26
CA THR A 415 4.05 0.11 -10.86
C THR A 415 4.36 1.29 -11.76
N TYR A 416 3.48 1.54 -12.71
CA TYR A 416 3.56 2.71 -13.57
C TYR A 416 2.18 3.12 -14.08
N VAL A 417 2.10 4.36 -14.52
CA VAL A 417 0.91 4.93 -15.18
C VAL A 417 1.34 5.42 -16.55
N SER A 418 0.72 4.95 -17.62
CA SER A 418 1.11 5.37 -18.98
C SER A 418 0.70 6.81 -19.31
N ASN A 419 -0.40 7.29 -18.71
CA ASN A 419 -0.90 8.66 -18.89
C ASN A 419 -1.40 9.25 -17.56
N PRO A 420 -0.55 9.95 -16.80
CA PRO A 420 -0.98 10.59 -15.55
C PRO A 420 -2.04 11.68 -15.73
N ALA A 421 -2.12 12.33 -16.91
CA ALA A 421 -3.13 13.33 -17.19
C ALA A 421 -4.57 12.77 -17.21
N ALA A 422 -4.71 11.45 -17.45
CA ALA A 422 -5.98 10.73 -17.38
C ALA A 422 -6.39 10.33 -15.95
N THR A 423 -5.70 10.85 -14.94
CA THR A 423 -6.00 10.64 -13.53
C THR A 423 -6.22 11.97 -12.81
N ALA A 424 -6.93 11.95 -11.69
CA ALA A 424 -7.10 13.11 -10.83
C ALA A 424 -7.11 12.73 -9.36
N TYR A 425 -6.89 13.70 -8.50
CA TYR A 425 -7.05 13.51 -7.07
C TYR A 425 -7.57 14.77 -6.39
N ILE A 426 -8.30 14.55 -5.31
CA ILE A 426 -8.71 15.58 -4.35
C ILE A 426 -7.89 15.35 -3.10
N ASP A 427 -7.20 16.36 -2.63
CA ASP A 427 -6.39 16.26 -1.40
C ASP A 427 -6.80 17.31 -0.37
N THR A 428 -6.24 17.16 0.84
CA THR A 428 -6.53 18.05 1.97
C THR A 428 -8.02 18.14 2.32
N LEU A 429 -8.75 17.05 2.21
CA LEU A 429 -10.12 16.94 2.72
C LEU A 429 -10.12 16.92 4.25
N ALA A 430 -11.12 17.54 4.86
CA ALA A 430 -11.37 17.35 6.28
C ALA A 430 -11.70 15.88 6.58
N VAL A 431 -11.14 15.34 7.66
CA VAL A 431 -11.50 14.00 8.13
C VAL A 431 -12.82 14.11 8.91
N PRO A 432 -13.84 13.31 8.58
CA PRO A 432 -15.10 13.28 9.34
C PRO A 432 -14.86 12.93 10.81
N SER A 433 -15.69 13.44 11.70
CA SER A 433 -15.62 13.14 13.13
C SER A 433 -15.81 11.64 13.40
N GLY A 434 -14.99 11.08 14.30
CA GLY A 434 -15.05 9.66 14.66
C GLY A 434 -14.02 8.78 13.94
N TYR A 435 -13.13 9.35 13.10
CA TYR A 435 -12.10 8.61 12.37
C TYR A 435 -10.67 9.02 12.72
#